data_614ee407ecf30c8aebac9f4c89ee8a94
#
_entry.id   614ee407ecf30c8aebac9f4c89ee8a94
#
_cell.length_a   1.000
_cell.length_b   1.000
_cell.length_c   1.000
_cell.angle_alpha   90.00
_cell.angle_beta   90.00
_cell.angle_gamma   90.00
#
_symmetry.space_group_name_H-M   'P 1'
#
loop_
_entity.id
_entity.type
_entity.pdbx_description
1 polymer ?
#
loop_
_entity_poly.entity_id
_entity_poly.type
_entity_poly.pdbx_seq_one_letter_code
_entity_poly.pdbx_strand_id
1 'polypeptide(L)'
;MQLGRVEVIGGGPAGLFAARLIKERIPHTSVRVSERSVPDDTFGFGVAFTARTLRVVAQAERATFDRLVQASVPMPQQEMLIDGVSVRAKGTGGGIAIARSRLLAVLLDEAVRAGVEVDLGVERNLGDVRDGDLVIAADGVGSKTRAELAEHVGGRVVPGRGVFMWLGCATRLRSNLFVPVRTEHGLFTIHGYPYAEERSTLGVEADVGTWRRARMDIATARTPLTESDTFSIDYLQKAFADALGRAELLGNRSRWMHFRTVSLPRWHHENVVLIGDAAHTAHYSVGSGTKMAIEDAVVLADSLTTGEEPSLAGALRRYEKIRRPRVEALQDAAVRSQRWWDSIGHRLDLPAPQLMLAYLSRGGVVSASRLARSDPGLLRAGLAAFAGLEPTDDELADVRTWILNRPYEGAALRASGRVLDEDGQAGYREVQGEPFAVTALRAAYPDEALVAMLEADVDDPWSPAADEVLDRCIALAEAGADGVRLEGRPGRPALLDRLALAERIRRQTKLLTVVGAPADHLDDLVDGIAAGRADLVAIAG
;
A
#
# COMPACT_ATOMS: atom_id res chain seq x y z
N MET A 1 16.53 -19.87 27.69
CA MET A 1 15.16 -20.41 27.72
C MET A 1 15.19 -21.81 27.10
N GLN A 2 14.57 -22.79 27.72
CA GLN A 2 14.45 -24.15 27.14
C GLN A 2 13.04 -24.27 26.56
N LEU A 3 12.95 -24.54 25.25
CA LEU A 3 11.71 -24.89 24.55
C LEU A 3 11.82 -26.36 24.17
N GLY A 4 10.97 -27.22 24.70
CA GLY A 4 10.94 -28.65 24.37
C GLY A 4 10.13 -28.88 23.10
N ARG A 5 8.98 -28.21 22.98
CA ARG A 5 8.02 -28.43 21.88
C ARG A 5 7.44 -27.10 21.35
N VAL A 6 7.58 -26.90 20.05
CA VAL A 6 7.00 -25.75 19.31
C VAL A 6 6.02 -26.26 18.26
N GLU A 7 4.79 -25.79 18.33
CA GLU A 7 3.71 -26.11 17.38
C GLU A 7 3.44 -24.89 16.49
N VAL A 8 3.33 -25.11 15.18
CA VAL A 8 3.06 -24.08 14.20
C VAL A 8 1.78 -24.42 13.44
N ILE A 9 0.78 -23.52 13.53
CA ILE A 9 -0.49 -23.66 12.81
C ILE A 9 -0.38 -22.83 11.52
N GLY A 10 -0.28 -23.50 10.37
CA GLY A 10 -0.18 -22.91 9.04
C GLY A 10 1.22 -23.01 8.42
N GLY A 11 1.29 -23.67 7.27
CA GLY A 11 2.49 -23.89 6.45
C GLY A 11 2.70 -22.80 5.38
N GLY A 12 2.24 -21.57 5.65
CA GLY A 12 2.54 -20.40 4.81
C GLY A 12 4.00 -19.92 4.98
N PRO A 13 4.41 -18.86 4.25
CA PRO A 13 5.79 -18.34 4.31
C PRO A 13 6.24 -17.96 5.72
N ALA A 14 5.35 -17.41 6.55
CA ALA A 14 5.66 -17.07 7.94
C ALA A 14 5.95 -18.31 8.79
N GLY A 15 5.03 -19.29 8.75
CA GLY A 15 5.13 -20.50 9.59
C GLY A 15 6.30 -21.38 9.23
N LEU A 16 6.49 -21.69 7.95
CA LEU A 16 7.62 -22.53 7.49
C LEU A 16 8.98 -21.88 7.80
N PHE A 17 9.11 -20.56 7.55
CA PHE A 17 10.38 -19.89 7.79
C PHE A 17 10.67 -19.71 9.28
N ALA A 18 9.65 -19.42 10.12
CA ALA A 18 9.81 -19.40 11.57
C ALA A 18 10.21 -20.76 12.13
N ALA A 19 9.53 -21.83 11.70
CA ALA A 19 9.85 -23.21 12.10
C ALA A 19 11.29 -23.59 11.74
N ARG A 20 11.71 -23.26 10.51
CA ARG A 20 13.07 -23.48 10.02
C ARG A 20 14.10 -22.79 10.91
N LEU A 21 13.94 -21.48 11.15
CA LEU A 21 14.89 -20.67 11.92
C LEU A 21 14.96 -21.12 13.39
N ILE A 22 13.82 -21.45 14.00
CA ILE A 22 13.77 -21.92 15.40
C ILE A 22 14.47 -23.28 15.51
N LYS A 23 14.18 -24.21 14.61
CA LYS A 23 14.79 -25.55 14.63
C LYS A 23 16.30 -25.50 14.44
N GLU A 24 16.78 -24.63 13.56
CA GLU A 24 18.22 -24.45 13.33
C GLU A 24 18.93 -23.86 14.54
N ARG A 25 18.33 -22.87 15.19
CA ARG A 25 18.92 -22.12 16.31
C ARG A 25 18.75 -22.82 17.66
N ILE A 26 17.73 -23.69 17.80
CA ILE A 26 17.46 -24.49 18.99
C ILE A 26 17.29 -25.96 18.56
N PRO A 27 18.38 -26.67 18.24
CA PRO A 27 18.31 -27.97 17.60
C PRO A 27 17.63 -29.08 18.42
N HIS A 28 17.63 -28.97 19.75
CA HIS A 28 16.98 -29.94 20.65
C HIS A 28 15.45 -29.77 20.74
N THR A 29 14.90 -28.66 20.27
CA THR A 29 13.46 -28.40 20.27
C THR A 29 12.77 -29.29 19.23
N SER A 30 11.67 -29.94 19.60
CA SER A 30 10.74 -30.53 18.63
C SER A 30 9.93 -29.42 18.00
N VAL A 31 9.95 -29.30 16.67
CA VAL A 31 9.19 -28.31 15.93
C VAL A 31 8.29 -29.00 14.93
N ARG A 32 6.98 -28.76 15.02
CA ARG A 32 5.98 -29.34 14.13
C ARG A 32 5.15 -28.23 13.47
N VAL A 33 4.93 -28.37 12.16
CA VAL A 33 4.05 -27.50 11.36
C VAL A 33 2.85 -28.29 10.88
N SER A 34 1.65 -27.78 11.07
CA SER A 34 0.41 -28.35 10.52
C SER A 34 -0.14 -27.42 9.45
N GLU A 35 -0.34 -27.94 8.23
CA GLU A 35 -0.87 -27.20 7.07
C GLU A 35 -2.05 -27.98 6.48
N ARG A 36 -3.20 -27.30 6.36
CA ARG A 36 -4.44 -27.89 5.82
C ARG A 36 -4.40 -28.21 4.33
N SER A 37 -3.58 -27.46 3.58
CA SER A 37 -3.43 -27.64 2.14
C SER A 37 -2.38 -28.70 1.81
N VAL A 38 -2.53 -29.36 0.66
CA VAL A 38 -1.49 -30.17 0.04
C VAL A 38 -0.70 -29.32 -0.97
N PRO A 39 0.51 -29.72 -1.40
CA PRO A 39 1.40 -28.90 -2.24
C PRO A 39 0.77 -28.38 -3.53
N ASP A 40 -0.08 -29.16 -4.17
CA ASP A 40 -0.74 -28.80 -5.44
C ASP A 40 -1.95 -27.85 -5.27
N ASP A 41 -2.34 -27.59 -4.03
CA ASP A 41 -3.50 -26.77 -3.66
C ASP A 41 -3.14 -25.27 -3.48
N THR A 42 -1.99 -24.84 -4.01
CA THR A 42 -1.50 -23.48 -3.83
C THR A 42 -2.36 -22.46 -4.57
N PHE A 43 -2.93 -21.53 -3.83
CA PHE A 43 -3.67 -20.38 -4.34
C PHE A 43 -2.74 -19.25 -4.77
N GLY A 44 -3.13 -18.50 -5.83
CA GLY A 44 -2.40 -17.33 -6.32
C GLY A 44 -1.30 -17.68 -7.33
N PHE A 45 -0.49 -16.70 -7.68
CA PHE A 45 0.45 -16.76 -8.80
C PHE A 45 1.88 -16.40 -8.36
N GLY A 46 2.31 -15.17 -8.59
CA GLY A 46 3.65 -14.69 -8.26
C GLY A 46 3.72 -13.90 -6.96
N VAL A 47 4.88 -13.96 -6.32
CA VAL A 47 5.22 -13.19 -5.13
C VAL A 47 6.51 -12.41 -5.40
N ALA A 48 6.54 -11.14 -4.99
CA ALA A 48 7.71 -10.28 -5.18
C ALA A 48 8.45 -10.02 -3.86
N PHE A 49 9.78 -10.00 -3.93
CA PHE A 49 10.66 -9.63 -2.84
C PHE A 49 11.48 -8.40 -3.21
N THR A 50 11.49 -7.40 -2.35
CA THR A 50 12.37 -6.25 -2.51
C THR A 50 13.81 -6.59 -2.14
N ALA A 51 14.79 -5.82 -2.66
CA ALA A 51 16.20 -5.98 -2.29
C ALA A 51 16.43 -5.89 -0.77
N ARG A 52 15.63 -5.09 -0.05
CA ARG A 52 15.69 -5.00 1.41
C ARG A 52 15.28 -6.31 2.08
N THR A 53 14.17 -6.92 1.64
CA THR A 53 13.70 -8.20 2.19
C THR A 53 14.70 -9.31 1.92
N LEU A 54 15.28 -9.33 0.72
CA LEU A 54 16.32 -10.30 0.36
C LEU A 54 17.54 -10.19 1.27
N ARG A 55 17.97 -8.99 1.65
CA ARG A 55 19.05 -8.81 2.64
C ARG A 55 18.69 -9.38 4.01
N VAL A 56 17.45 -9.20 4.46
CA VAL A 56 16.97 -9.78 5.73
C VAL A 56 17.03 -11.30 5.68
N VAL A 57 16.57 -11.93 4.60
CA VAL A 57 16.65 -13.40 4.44
C VAL A 57 18.10 -13.86 4.40
N ALA A 58 18.97 -13.20 3.61
CA ALA A 58 20.38 -13.56 3.48
C ALA A 58 21.15 -13.48 4.80
N GLN A 59 20.80 -12.52 5.66
CA GLN A 59 21.40 -12.36 6.99
C GLN A 59 20.85 -13.36 8.00
N ALA A 60 19.58 -13.73 7.88
CA ALA A 60 18.95 -14.66 8.80
C ALA A 60 19.33 -16.11 8.49
N GLU A 61 19.34 -16.47 7.20
CA GLU A 61 19.63 -17.83 6.76
C GLU A 61 20.04 -17.86 5.27
N ARG A 62 21.31 -18.16 5.02
CA ARG A 62 21.94 -18.06 3.70
C ARG A 62 21.46 -19.12 2.71
N ALA A 63 21.24 -20.37 3.15
CA ALA A 63 20.86 -21.46 2.26
C ALA A 63 19.47 -21.21 1.64
N THR A 64 18.49 -20.79 2.46
CA THR A 64 17.16 -20.39 1.95
C THR A 64 17.27 -19.24 0.97
N PHE A 65 18.08 -18.21 1.28
CA PHE A 65 18.30 -17.09 0.38
C PHE A 65 18.81 -17.54 -1.01
N ASP A 66 19.86 -18.35 -1.05
CA ASP A 66 20.47 -18.81 -2.30
C ASP A 66 19.47 -19.61 -3.15
N ARG A 67 18.67 -20.48 -2.53
CA ARG A 67 17.61 -21.24 -3.21
C ARG A 67 16.46 -20.36 -3.71
N LEU A 68 16.04 -19.37 -2.94
CA LEU A 68 15.01 -18.41 -3.37
C LEU A 68 15.48 -17.62 -4.58
N VAL A 69 16.71 -17.11 -4.57
CA VAL A 69 17.28 -16.37 -5.71
C VAL A 69 17.38 -17.26 -6.95
N GLN A 70 17.85 -18.50 -6.80
CA GLN A 70 17.96 -19.47 -7.90
C GLN A 70 16.60 -19.80 -8.55
N ALA A 71 15.52 -19.81 -7.75
CA ALA A 71 14.17 -20.16 -8.19
C ALA A 71 13.36 -18.96 -8.70
N SER A 72 13.94 -17.77 -8.76
CA SER A 72 13.26 -16.51 -9.03
C SER A 72 13.70 -15.87 -10.33
N VAL A 73 12.90 -14.90 -10.80
CA VAL A 73 13.27 -14.01 -11.91
C VAL A 73 13.49 -12.58 -11.38
N PRO A 74 14.38 -11.78 -11.99
CA PRO A 74 14.55 -10.38 -11.61
C PRO A 74 13.27 -9.58 -11.80
N MET A 75 12.97 -8.70 -10.82
CA MET A 75 11.88 -7.73 -10.93
C MET A 75 12.29 -6.60 -11.87
N PRO A 76 11.53 -6.33 -12.94
CA PRO A 76 11.79 -5.22 -13.84
C PRO A 76 11.40 -3.88 -13.20
N GLN A 77 11.72 -2.80 -13.90
CA GLN A 77 11.35 -1.44 -13.51
C GLN A 77 9.82 -1.24 -13.56
N GLN A 78 9.34 -0.29 -12.74
CA GLN A 78 7.95 0.14 -12.78
C GLN A 78 7.65 0.86 -14.10
N GLU A 79 6.54 0.50 -14.72
CA GLU A 79 6.01 1.15 -15.92
C GLU A 79 4.54 1.48 -15.70
N MET A 80 4.13 2.65 -16.12
CA MET A 80 2.73 3.06 -16.19
C MET A 80 2.37 3.26 -17.65
N LEU A 81 1.27 2.63 -18.07
CA LEU A 81 0.74 2.76 -19.43
C LEU A 81 -0.64 3.41 -19.33
N ILE A 82 -0.79 4.61 -19.90
CA ILE A 82 -2.02 5.40 -19.89
C ILE A 82 -2.28 5.93 -21.29
N ASP A 83 -3.43 5.62 -21.86
CA ASP A 83 -3.86 6.07 -23.19
C ASP A 83 -2.77 5.91 -24.27
N GLY A 84 -2.05 4.79 -24.21
CA GLY A 84 -0.95 4.48 -25.13
C GLY A 84 0.40 5.14 -24.79
N VAL A 85 0.46 6.00 -23.77
CA VAL A 85 1.69 6.63 -23.31
C VAL A 85 2.35 5.79 -22.22
N SER A 86 3.59 5.36 -22.46
CA SER A 86 4.40 4.60 -21.49
C SER A 86 5.35 5.54 -20.74
N VAL A 87 5.28 5.48 -19.40
CA VAL A 87 6.24 6.17 -18.51
C VAL A 87 6.90 5.14 -17.60
N ARG A 88 8.24 5.13 -17.59
CA ARG A 88 9.05 4.18 -16.80
C ARG A 88 9.81 4.91 -15.70
N ALA A 89 9.84 4.29 -14.51
CA ALA A 89 10.60 4.77 -13.37
C ALA A 89 11.86 3.92 -13.18
N LYS A 90 13.04 4.52 -13.36
CA LYS A 90 14.33 3.89 -13.11
C LYS A 90 14.56 3.70 -11.60
N GLY A 91 15.37 2.73 -11.20
CA GLY A 91 15.71 2.49 -9.79
C GLY A 91 14.58 1.93 -8.93
N THR A 92 13.40 1.63 -9.51
CA THR A 92 12.29 0.99 -8.82
C THR A 92 12.36 -0.54 -8.85
N GLY A 93 13.23 -1.13 -9.66
CA GLY A 93 13.56 -2.55 -9.70
C GLY A 93 14.55 -2.96 -8.60
N GLY A 94 15.23 -4.10 -8.79
CA GLY A 94 16.28 -4.59 -7.87
C GLY A 94 15.77 -5.58 -6.81
N GLY A 95 14.58 -6.12 -7.00
CA GLY A 95 14.04 -7.28 -6.31
C GLY A 95 13.99 -8.51 -7.21
N ILE A 96 13.36 -9.55 -6.71
CA ILE A 96 13.04 -10.78 -7.46
C ILE A 96 11.54 -11.08 -7.34
N ALA A 97 11.03 -11.86 -8.28
CA ALA A 97 9.72 -12.46 -8.18
C ALA A 97 9.81 -13.98 -8.39
N ILE A 98 8.97 -14.72 -7.71
CA ILE A 98 8.94 -16.17 -7.68
C ILE A 98 7.50 -16.68 -7.74
N ALA A 99 7.26 -17.81 -8.39
CA ALA A 99 5.98 -18.49 -8.29
C ALA A 99 5.66 -18.83 -6.82
N ARG A 100 4.45 -18.56 -6.35
CA ARG A 100 4.04 -18.83 -4.96
C ARG A 100 4.22 -20.31 -4.59
N SER A 101 3.88 -21.23 -5.49
CA SER A 101 4.11 -22.67 -5.31
C SER A 101 5.60 -22.99 -5.12
N ARG A 102 6.46 -22.34 -5.92
CA ARG A 102 7.91 -22.55 -5.84
C ARG A 102 8.50 -21.98 -4.55
N LEU A 103 8.01 -20.81 -4.10
CA LEU A 103 8.37 -20.24 -2.81
C LEU A 103 8.05 -21.20 -1.67
N LEU A 104 6.82 -21.73 -1.63
CA LEU A 104 6.39 -22.66 -0.59
C LEU A 104 7.19 -23.97 -0.64
N ALA A 105 7.46 -24.49 -1.84
CA ALA A 105 8.29 -25.69 -2.00
C ALA A 105 9.71 -25.49 -1.45
N VAL A 106 10.36 -24.35 -1.73
CA VAL A 106 11.69 -24.04 -1.18
C VAL A 106 11.66 -23.93 0.33
N LEU A 107 10.68 -23.22 0.90
CA LEU A 107 10.57 -23.06 2.36
C LEU A 107 10.25 -24.40 3.07
N LEU A 108 9.39 -25.21 2.48
CA LEU A 108 9.06 -26.55 2.99
C LEU A 108 10.29 -27.47 2.99
N ASP A 109 11.00 -27.56 1.87
CA ASP A 109 12.22 -28.36 1.78
C ASP A 109 13.26 -27.96 2.82
N GLU A 110 13.47 -26.64 2.99
CA GLU A 110 14.43 -26.12 3.96
C GLU A 110 14.00 -26.40 5.41
N ALA A 111 12.70 -26.30 5.71
CA ALA A 111 12.17 -26.65 7.02
C ALA A 111 12.39 -28.16 7.33
N VAL A 112 12.03 -29.04 6.38
CA VAL A 112 12.23 -30.51 6.52
C VAL A 112 13.71 -30.85 6.65
N ARG A 113 14.60 -30.23 5.87
CA ARG A 113 16.06 -30.44 5.99
C ARG A 113 16.62 -30.04 7.35
N ALA A 114 16.03 -29.07 8.01
CA ALA A 114 16.39 -28.67 9.37
C ALA A 114 15.90 -29.67 10.43
N GLY A 115 15.03 -30.61 10.08
CA GLY A 115 14.40 -31.56 11.00
C GLY A 115 13.09 -31.06 11.59
N VAL A 116 12.37 -30.17 10.89
CA VAL A 116 11.00 -29.80 11.22
C VAL A 116 10.07 -30.91 10.74
N GLU A 117 9.13 -31.33 11.60
CA GLU A 117 8.05 -32.22 11.21
C GLU A 117 6.95 -31.41 10.54
N VAL A 118 6.49 -31.81 9.35
CA VAL A 118 5.44 -31.08 8.61
C VAL A 118 4.31 -32.03 8.23
N ASP A 119 3.13 -31.76 8.79
CA ASP A 119 1.89 -32.49 8.53
C ASP A 119 1.09 -31.73 7.46
N LEU A 120 1.13 -32.19 6.21
CA LEU A 120 0.35 -31.60 5.10
C LEU A 120 -1.03 -32.26 5.00
N GLY A 121 -2.04 -31.51 4.57
CA GLY A 121 -3.44 -31.94 4.53
C GLY A 121 -4.09 -32.04 5.92
N VAL A 122 -3.44 -31.51 6.96
CA VAL A 122 -3.90 -31.59 8.34
C VAL A 122 -4.26 -30.19 8.86
N GLU A 123 -5.53 -29.96 9.12
CA GLU A 123 -6.00 -28.76 9.81
C GLU A 123 -5.97 -29.00 11.32
N ARG A 124 -5.26 -28.16 12.06
CA ARG A 124 -5.28 -28.10 13.52
C ARG A 124 -5.75 -26.74 14.00
N ASN A 125 -6.49 -26.75 15.10
CA ASN A 125 -6.92 -25.55 15.81
C ASN A 125 -6.06 -25.36 17.08
N LEU A 126 -6.18 -24.24 17.75
CA LEU A 126 -5.42 -23.93 18.96
C LEU A 126 -5.62 -25.01 20.04
N GLY A 127 -6.84 -25.54 20.22
CA GLY A 127 -7.15 -26.58 21.19
C GLY A 127 -6.37 -27.88 20.99
N ASP A 128 -5.97 -28.21 19.73
CA ASP A 128 -5.25 -29.44 19.39
C ASP A 128 -3.75 -29.37 19.74
N VAL A 129 -3.20 -28.18 19.98
CA VAL A 129 -1.75 -27.91 20.10
C VAL A 129 -1.39 -27.05 21.32
N ARG A 130 -2.34 -26.73 22.18
CA ARG A 130 -2.18 -25.79 23.31
C ARG A 130 -1.18 -26.27 24.37
N ASP A 131 -0.88 -27.54 24.41
CA ASP A 131 0.09 -28.17 25.30
C ASP A 131 1.55 -28.02 24.85
N GLY A 132 1.82 -27.39 23.71
CA GLY A 132 3.16 -26.99 23.31
C GLY A 132 3.74 -25.90 24.20
N ASP A 133 5.06 -25.87 24.36
CA ASP A 133 5.73 -24.79 25.11
C ASP A 133 5.54 -23.43 24.41
N LEU A 134 5.48 -23.45 23.07
CA LEU A 134 5.18 -22.31 22.23
C LEU A 134 4.26 -22.75 21.08
N VAL A 135 3.20 -21.96 20.84
CA VAL A 135 2.31 -22.11 19.68
C VAL A 135 2.47 -20.89 18.78
N ILE A 136 2.81 -21.11 17.53
CA ILE A 136 2.94 -20.08 16.50
C ILE A 136 1.73 -20.14 15.57
N ALA A 137 0.84 -19.15 15.65
CA ALA A 137 -0.30 -19.03 14.76
C ALA A 137 0.10 -18.28 13.49
N ALA A 138 0.23 -19.00 12.39
CA ALA A 138 0.54 -18.54 11.04
C ALA A 138 -0.58 -18.93 10.04
N ASP A 139 -1.82 -19.05 10.52
CA ASP A 139 -3.00 -19.59 9.84
C ASP A 139 -3.70 -18.55 8.92
N GLY A 140 -3.01 -17.46 8.61
CA GLY A 140 -3.34 -16.54 7.52
C GLY A 140 -4.46 -15.54 7.83
N VAL A 141 -4.93 -14.83 6.81
CA VAL A 141 -5.90 -13.72 6.94
C VAL A 141 -7.23 -14.14 7.58
N GLY A 142 -7.63 -15.39 7.40
CA GLY A 142 -8.82 -16.00 8.02
C GLY A 142 -8.55 -16.71 9.34
N SER A 143 -7.50 -16.34 10.06
CA SER A 143 -7.02 -17.01 11.27
C SER A 143 -8.13 -17.36 12.27
N LYS A 144 -8.29 -18.66 12.51
CA LYS A 144 -9.17 -19.19 13.55
C LYS A 144 -8.58 -18.94 14.93
N THR A 145 -7.24 -19.07 15.04
CA THR A 145 -6.52 -18.80 16.31
C THR A 145 -6.73 -17.35 16.76
N ARG A 146 -6.65 -16.37 15.82
CA ARG A 146 -6.98 -14.96 16.13
C ARG A 146 -8.41 -14.81 16.62
N ALA A 147 -9.37 -15.51 16.01
CA ALA A 147 -10.77 -15.44 16.41
C ALA A 147 -10.99 -16.05 17.80
N GLU A 148 -10.34 -17.17 18.13
CA GLU A 148 -10.40 -17.79 19.45
C GLU A 148 -9.78 -16.90 20.55
N LEU A 149 -8.75 -16.14 20.21
CA LEU A 149 -8.05 -15.23 21.13
C LEU A 149 -8.57 -13.78 21.08
N ALA A 150 -9.70 -13.52 20.44
CA ALA A 150 -10.19 -12.15 20.17
C ALA A 150 -10.27 -11.26 21.41
N GLU A 151 -10.71 -11.80 22.55
CA GLU A 151 -10.81 -11.07 23.83
C GLU A 151 -9.42 -10.65 24.39
N HIS A 152 -8.38 -11.38 24.05
CA HIS A 152 -7.02 -11.18 24.57
C HIS A 152 -6.15 -10.35 23.63
N VAL A 153 -6.22 -10.61 22.33
CA VAL A 153 -5.38 -9.92 21.32
C VAL A 153 -6.07 -8.68 20.76
N GLY A 154 -7.39 -8.59 20.87
CA GLY A 154 -8.21 -7.53 20.30
C GLY A 154 -8.18 -7.54 18.78
N GLY A 155 -8.45 -6.38 18.18
CA GLY A 155 -8.17 -6.17 16.78
C GLY A 155 -9.37 -5.82 15.91
N ARG A 156 -9.03 -5.35 14.71
CA ARG A 156 -9.99 -5.00 13.68
C ARG A 156 -9.65 -5.69 12.37
N VAL A 157 -10.69 -6.10 11.65
CA VAL A 157 -10.61 -6.53 10.26
C VAL A 157 -11.46 -5.58 9.44
N VAL A 158 -10.82 -4.73 8.65
CA VAL A 158 -11.49 -3.67 7.88
C VAL A 158 -11.46 -4.06 6.40
N PRO A 159 -12.62 -4.25 5.74
CA PRO A 159 -12.65 -4.46 4.30
C PRO A 159 -12.30 -3.17 3.55
N GLY A 160 -11.53 -3.29 2.46
CA GLY A 160 -11.27 -2.21 1.50
C GLY A 160 -12.55 -1.80 0.76
N ARG A 161 -12.58 -0.61 0.20
CA ARG A 161 -13.72 -0.08 -0.56
C ARG A 161 -13.83 -0.70 -1.94
N GLY A 162 -12.70 -0.85 -2.62
CA GLY A 162 -12.62 -1.50 -3.92
C GLY A 162 -12.69 -3.02 -3.83
N VAL A 163 -12.81 -3.63 -4.98
CA VAL A 163 -12.71 -5.08 -5.16
C VAL A 163 -11.53 -5.41 -6.04
N PHE A 164 -10.92 -6.56 -5.80
CA PHE A 164 -9.80 -7.04 -6.60
C PHE A 164 -9.95 -8.51 -6.96
N MET A 165 -9.27 -8.90 -8.05
CA MET A 165 -9.13 -10.28 -8.49
C MET A 165 -7.67 -10.58 -8.80
N TRP A 166 -7.14 -11.70 -8.31
CA TRP A 166 -5.84 -12.21 -8.70
C TRP A 166 -5.95 -13.08 -9.94
N LEU A 167 -5.11 -12.79 -10.95
CA LEU A 167 -5.02 -13.54 -12.19
C LEU A 167 -3.56 -13.85 -12.53
N GLY A 168 -3.37 -14.86 -13.37
CA GLY A 168 -2.15 -15.08 -14.09
C GLY A 168 -2.25 -14.53 -15.52
N CYS A 169 -1.10 -14.41 -16.17
CA CYS A 169 -1.01 -14.09 -17.59
C CYS A 169 0.01 -15.04 -18.24
N ALA A 170 -0.36 -15.65 -19.37
CA ALA A 170 0.45 -16.61 -20.12
C ALA A 170 1.54 -15.92 -20.97
N THR A 171 2.16 -14.88 -20.42
CA THR A 171 3.30 -14.19 -21.02
C THR A 171 4.17 -13.56 -19.93
N ARG A 172 5.44 -13.33 -20.24
CA ARG A 172 6.36 -12.58 -19.41
C ARG A 172 6.19 -11.09 -19.68
N LEU A 173 5.66 -10.34 -18.74
CA LEU A 173 5.65 -8.88 -18.78
C LEU A 173 7.08 -8.36 -18.76
N ARG A 174 7.36 -7.30 -19.52
CA ARG A 174 8.69 -6.68 -19.61
C ARG A 174 8.95 -5.66 -18.51
N SER A 175 7.91 -5.31 -17.77
CA SER A 175 7.92 -4.30 -16.72
C SER A 175 7.05 -4.73 -15.53
N ASN A 176 7.24 -4.06 -14.40
CA ASN A 176 6.26 -4.02 -13.33
C ASN A 176 5.19 -3.01 -13.75
N LEU A 177 4.10 -3.53 -14.32
CA LEU A 177 3.15 -2.77 -15.11
C LEU A 177 1.98 -2.26 -14.27
N PHE A 178 1.59 -1.00 -14.46
CA PHE A 178 0.37 -0.40 -13.94
C PHE A 178 -0.44 0.20 -15.10
N VAL A 179 -1.67 -0.27 -15.30
CA VAL A 179 -2.51 0.14 -16.44
C VAL A 179 -3.95 0.34 -15.98
N PRO A 180 -4.46 1.57 -15.94
CA PRO A 180 -5.89 1.84 -15.86
C PRO A 180 -6.52 1.75 -17.27
N VAL A 181 -7.65 1.06 -17.38
CA VAL A 181 -8.40 0.94 -18.64
C VAL A 181 -9.86 1.34 -18.40
N ARG A 182 -10.34 2.28 -19.17
CA ARG A 182 -11.75 2.69 -19.19
C ARG A 182 -12.56 1.72 -20.05
N THR A 183 -13.68 1.27 -19.52
CA THR A 183 -14.68 0.47 -20.23
C THR A 183 -16.04 1.16 -20.18
N GLU A 184 -17.03 0.65 -20.88
CA GLU A 184 -18.42 1.11 -20.79
C GLU A 184 -19.01 1.02 -19.37
N HIS A 185 -18.48 0.12 -18.53
CA HIS A 185 -18.94 -0.08 -17.15
C HIS A 185 -18.17 0.76 -16.12
N GLY A 186 -17.03 1.34 -16.51
CA GLY A 186 -16.17 2.14 -15.66
C GLY A 186 -14.70 1.78 -15.77
N LEU A 187 -13.94 2.06 -14.72
CA LEU A 187 -12.49 1.90 -14.71
C LEU A 187 -12.07 0.57 -14.07
N PHE A 188 -11.23 -0.16 -14.78
CA PHE A 188 -10.47 -1.29 -14.25
C PHE A 188 -8.97 -0.97 -14.28
N THR A 189 -8.25 -1.41 -13.28
CA THR A 189 -6.80 -1.16 -13.18
C THR A 189 -6.06 -2.47 -13.03
N ILE A 190 -5.04 -2.69 -13.85
CA ILE A 190 -4.09 -3.80 -13.68
C ILE A 190 -2.82 -3.30 -12.99
N HIS A 191 -2.34 -4.09 -12.05
CA HIS A 191 -0.96 -4.10 -11.58
C HIS A 191 -0.39 -5.50 -11.80
N GLY A 192 0.72 -5.62 -12.54
CA GLY A 192 1.26 -6.93 -12.88
C GLY A 192 2.76 -6.95 -13.05
N TYR A 193 3.37 -8.12 -12.81
CA TYR A 193 4.82 -8.34 -12.94
C TYR A 193 5.13 -9.80 -13.30
N PRO A 194 6.26 -10.06 -13.97
CA PRO A 194 6.70 -11.43 -14.29
C PRO A 194 7.17 -12.14 -13.03
N TYR A 195 6.88 -13.45 -12.92
CA TYR A 195 7.40 -14.31 -11.84
C TYR A 195 8.06 -15.60 -12.36
N ALA A 196 7.97 -15.82 -13.66
CA ALA A 196 8.61 -16.92 -14.36
C ALA A 196 8.92 -16.50 -15.82
N GLU A 197 9.57 -17.36 -16.57
CA GLU A 197 10.01 -17.06 -17.96
C GLU A 197 8.83 -16.77 -18.90
N GLU A 198 7.70 -17.45 -18.71
CA GLU A 198 6.52 -17.31 -19.59
C GLU A 198 5.24 -16.95 -18.80
N ARG A 199 5.39 -16.47 -17.57
CA ARG A 199 4.25 -16.21 -16.68
C ARG A 199 4.40 -14.90 -15.94
N SER A 200 3.26 -14.22 -15.79
CA SER A 200 3.14 -13.05 -14.96
C SER A 200 1.93 -13.14 -14.03
N THR A 201 1.97 -12.45 -12.91
CA THR A 201 0.82 -12.25 -12.03
C THR A 201 0.20 -10.90 -12.32
N LEU A 202 -1.12 -10.83 -12.19
CA LEU A 202 -1.92 -9.62 -12.33
C LEU A 202 -2.85 -9.47 -11.13
N GLY A 203 -2.84 -8.31 -10.49
CA GLY A 203 -3.92 -7.86 -9.63
C GLY A 203 -4.81 -6.91 -10.44
N VAL A 204 -6.08 -7.24 -10.57
CA VAL A 204 -7.06 -6.38 -11.23
C VAL A 204 -7.95 -5.75 -10.17
N GLU A 205 -8.12 -4.43 -10.21
CA GLU A 205 -8.97 -3.69 -9.29
C GLU A 205 -10.08 -2.93 -10.00
N ALA A 206 -11.20 -2.76 -9.30
CA ALA A 206 -12.30 -1.89 -9.69
C ALA A 206 -13.02 -1.33 -8.45
N ASP A 207 -13.67 -0.19 -8.61
CA ASP A 207 -14.66 0.25 -7.62
C ASP A 207 -15.90 -0.65 -7.65
N VAL A 208 -16.64 -0.68 -6.53
CA VAL A 208 -17.83 -1.53 -6.38
C VAL A 208 -18.91 -1.18 -7.39
N GLY A 209 -19.04 0.11 -7.77
CA GLY A 209 -20.01 0.54 -8.78
C GLY A 209 -19.69 -0.02 -10.16
N THR A 210 -18.43 0.07 -10.59
CA THR A 210 -17.92 -0.51 -11.84
C THR A 210 -18.14 -2.02 -11.88
N TRP A 211 -17.73 -2.72 -10.80
CA TRP A 211 -17.89 -4.17 -10.65
C TRP A 211 -19.37 -4.62 -10.77
N ARG A 212 -20.30 -3.88 -10.11
CA ARG A 212 -21.75 -4.16 -10.20
C ARG A 212 -22.35 -3.85 -11.57
N ARG A 213 -21.98 -2.72 -12.18
CA ARG A 213 -22.45 -2.39 -13.55
C ARG A 213 -22.02 -3.44 -14.57
N ALA A 214 -20.81 -4.00 -14.40
CA ALA A 214 -20.31 -5.11 -15.21
C ALA A 214 -20.92 -6.48 -14.83
N ARG A 215 -21.84 -6.54 -13.84
CA ARG A 215 -22.52 -7.77 -13.35
C ARG A 215 -21.57 -8.84 -12.81
N MET A 216 -20.36 -8.47 -12.44
CA MET A 216 -19.35 -9.38 -11.92
C MET A 216 -19.62 -9.80 -10.47
N ASP A 217 -20.41 -9.02 -9.72
CA ASP A 217 -20.92 -9.37 -8.39
C ASP A 217 -21.80 -10.63 -8.46
N ILE A 218 -22.68 -10.70 -9.45
CA ILE A 218 -23.57 -11.84 -9.69
C ILE A 218 -22.75 -13.07 -10.14
N ALA A 219 -21.78 -12.88 -11.04
CA ALA A 219 -20.91 -13.95 -11.52
C ALA A 219 -20.10 -14.55 -10.36
N THR A 220 -19.42 -13.69 -9.58
CA THR A 220 -18.65 -14.11 -8.41
C THR A 220 -19.50 -14.83 -7.35
N ALA A 221 -20.73 -14.36 -7.09
CA ALA A 221 -21.62 -14.99 -6.12
C ALA A 221 -22.06 -16.41 -6.56
N ARG A 222 -22.13 -16.67 -7.85
CA ARG A 222 -22.50 -17.97 -8.43
C ARG A 222 -21.33 -18.93 -8.60
N THR A 223 -20.10 -18.42 -8.62
CA THR A 223 -18.90 -19.23 -8.81
C THR A 223 -18.56 -20.00 -7.53
N PRO A 224 -18.40 -21.33 -7.57
CA PRO A 224 -17.96 -22.13 -6.42
C PRO A 224 -16.59 -21.66 -5.89
N LEU A 225 -16.32 -21.87 -4.59
CA LEU A 225 -15.05 -21.46 -3.97
C LEU A 225 -13.82 -22.18 -4.55
N THR A 226 -14.02 -23.33 -5.17
CA THR A 226 -12.99 -24.15 -5.81
C THR A 226 -12.71 -23.78 -7.26
N GLU A 227 -13.52 -22.88 -7.84
CA GLU A 227 -13.46 -22.51 -9.26
C GLU A 227 -13.06 -21.05 -9.45
N SER A 228 -12.71 -20.70 -10.69
CA SER A 228 -12.46 -19.33 -11.11
C SER A 228 -13.71 -18.73 -11.76
N ASP A 229 -13.94 -17.43 -11.54
CA ASP A 229 -15.01 -16.65 -12.18
C ASP A 229 -14.64 -16.39 -13.65
N THR A 230 -14.98 -17.35 -14.51
CA THR A 230 -14.68 -17.31 -15.95
C THR A 230 -15.37 -16.16 -16.66
N PHE A 231 -16.59 -15.77 -16.23
CA PHE A 231 -17.30 -14.62 -16.79
C PHE A 231 -16.48 -13.33 -16.65
N SER A 232 -15.95 -13.08 -15.44
CA SER A 232 -15.10 -11.91 -15.19
C SER A 232 -13.78 -12.01 -15.95
N ILE A 233 -13.15 -13.19 -16.01
CA ILE A 233 -11.90 -13.41 -16.74
C ILE A 233 -12.08 -13.11 -18.23
N ASP A 234 -13.14 -13.61 -18.87
CA ASP A 234 -13.42 -13.38 -20.29
C ASP A 234 -13.69 -11.90 -20.61
N TYR A 235 -14.36 -11.18 -19.70
CA TYR A 235 -14.56 -9.75 -19.82
C TYR A 235 -13.21 -8.98 -19.74
N LEU A 236 -12.42 -9.29 -18.73
CA LEU A 236 -11.12 -8.65 -18.51
C LEU A 236 -10.12 -8.99 -19.62
N GLN A 237 -10.16 -10.21 -20.16
CA GLN A 237 -9.37 -10.61 -21.33
C GLN A 237 -9.60 -9.67 -22.53
N LYS A 238 -10.85 -9.27 -22.75
CA LYS A 238 -11.20 -8.33 -23.83
C LYS A 238 -10.81 -6.91 -23.48
N ALA A 239 -11.09 -6.48 -22.24
CA ALA A 239 -10.82 -5.12 -21.78
C ALA A 239 -9.32 -4.78 -21.82
N PHE A 240 -8.46 -5.75 -21.52
CA PHE A 240 -7.01 -5.54 -21.45
C PHE A 240 -6.21 -6.08 -22.64
N ALA A 241 -6.91 -6.50 -23.72
CA ALA A 241 -6.26 -7.11 -24.88
C ALA A 241 -5.11 -6.26 -25.47
N ASP A 242 -5.32 -4.96 -25.61
CA ASP A 242 -4.32 -4.04 -26.17
C ASP A 242 -3.14 -3.82 -25.20
N ALA A 243 -3.42 -3.72 -23.91
CA ALA A 243 -2.37 -3.51 -22.90
C ALA A 243 -1.48 -4.74 -22.67
N LEU A 244 -2.03 -5.94 -22.85
CA LEU A 244 -1.35 -7.22 -22.60
C LEU A 244 -0.90 -7.93 -23.88
N GLY A 245 -1.02 -7.30 -25.06
CA GLY A 245 -0.65 -7.93 -26.33
C GLY A 245 -1.47 -9.19 -26.64
N ARG A 246 -2.74 -9.25 -26.18
CA ARG A 246 -3.66 -10.39 -26.32
C ARG A 246 -3.20 -11.67 -25.61
N ALA A 247 -2.28 -11.56 -24.65
CA ALA A 247 -1.88 -12.72 -23.85
C ALA A 247 -3.05 -13.27 -23.05
N GLU A 248 -3.11 -14.60 -22.93
CA GLU A 248 -4.18 -15.29 -22.22
C GLU A 248 -4.16 -14.99 -20.72
N LEU A 249 -5.31 -14.65 -20.14
CA LEU A 249 -5.51 -14.54 -18.69
C LEU A 249 -5.80 -15.91 -18.08
N LEU A 250 -5.18 -16.19 -16.95
CA LEU A 250 -5.27 -17.48 -16.28
C LEU A 250 -5.94 -17.33 -14.92
N GLY A 251 -6.91 -18.18 -14.64
CA GLY A 251 -7.53 -18.30 -13.33
C GLY A 251 -6.87 -19.38 -12.47
N ASN A 252 -6.82 -19.13 -11.15
CA ASN A 252 -6.47 -20.12 -10.14
C ASN A 252 -7.34 -19.88 -8.90
N ARG A 253 -8.59 -20.37 -8.95
CA ARG A 253 -9.66 -20.02 -8.00
C ARG A 253 -9.85 -18.51 -7.90
N SER A 254 -9.68 -17.83 -9.03
CA SER A 254 -9.70 -16.36 -9.13
C SER A 254 -11.14 -15.86 -9.03
N ARG A 255 -11.37 -15.01 -8.05
CA ARG A 255 -12.69 -14.43 -7.73
C ARG A 255 -12.50 -13.00 -7.24
N TRP A 256 -13.51 -12.17 -7.42
CA TRP A 256 -13.53 -10.84 -6.83
C TRP A 256 -13.69 -10.91 -5.31
N MET A 257 -12.91 -10.11 -4.62
CA MET A 257 -12.97 -10.00 -3.16
C MET A 257 -12.57 -8.60 -2.71
N HIS A 258 -13.02 -8.21 -1.51
CA HIS A 258 -12.48 -7.05 -0.83
C HIS A 258 -11.16 -7.40 -0.15
N PHE A 259 -10.18 -6.51 -0.27
CA PHE A 259 -8.98 -6.64 0.56
C PHE A 259 -9.37 -6.45 2.03
N ARG A 260 -8.80 -7.26 2.92
CA ARG A 260 -9.06 -7.16 4.36
C ARG A 260 -7.79 -6.71 5.07
N THR A 261 -7.82 -5.52 5.65
CA THR A 261 -6.76 -5.03 6.53
C THR A 261 -7.00 -5.57 7.94
N VAL A 262 -6.08 -6.39 8.41
CA VAL A 262 -6.06 -6.93 9.78
C VAL A 262 -5.07 -6.12 10.59
N SER A 263 -5.47 -5.61 11.75
CA SER A 263 -4.58 -4.94 12.69
C SER A 263 -4.92 -5.33 14.13
N LEU A 264 -3.91 -5.68 14.91
CA LEU A 264 -4.05 -6.14 16.29
C LEU A 264 -3.24 -5.26 17.24
N PRO A 265 -3.80 -4.85 18.38
CA PRO A 265 -3.06 -4.15 19.43
C PRO A 265 -2.11 -5.05 20.20
N ARG A 266 -2.34 -6.37 20.21
CA ARG A 266 -1.49 -7.39 20.82
C ARG A 266 -1.33 -8.57 19.89
N TRP A 267 -0.10 -9.13 19.83
CA TRP A 267 0.22 -10.21 18.92
C TRP A 267 0.49 -11.54 19.62
N HIS A 268 0.41 -11.56 20.94
CA HIS A 268 0.58 -12.78 21.73
C HIS A 268 -0.35 -12.80 22.95
N HIS A 269 -0.63 -14.01 23.40
CA HIS A 269 -1.33 -14.29 24.66
C HIS A 269 -0.78 -15.60 25.23
N GLU A 270 -0.35 -15.58 26.49
CA GLU A 270 0.31 -16.73 27.17
C GLU A 270 1.48 -17.29 26.31
N ASN A 271 1.39 -18.56 25.90
CA ASN A 271 2.37 -19.26 25.05
C ASN A 271 2.02 -19.21 23.55
N VAL A 272 1.03 -18.44 23.14
CA VAL A 272 0.59 -18.32 21.74
C VAL A 272 1.05 -17.00 21.16
N VAL A 273 1.67 -17.01 19.95
CA VAL A 273 2.06 -15.82 19.18
C VAL A 273 1.47 -15.87 17.77
N LEU A 274 0.94 -14.75 17.29
CA LEU A 274 0.46 -14.60 15.93
C LEU A 274 1.55 -13.94 15.06
N ILE A 275 1.72 -14.45 13.84
CA ILE A 275 2.68 -13.92 12.85
C ILE A 275 2.07 -13.85 11.45
N GLY A 276 2.64 -13.01 10.58
CA GLY A 276 2.16 -12.85 9.21
C GLY A 276 0.71 -12.41 9.14
N ASP A 277 -0.04 -12.91 8.15
CA ASP A 277 -1.42 -12.49 7.90
C ASP A 277 -2.40 -12.88 9.02
N ALA A 278 -2.01 -13.74 9.95
CA ALA A 278 -2.77 -14.01 11.17
C ALA A 278 -2.75 -12.81 12.12
N ALA A 279 -1.62 -12.10 12.20
CA ALA A 279 -1.45 -10.92 13.05
C ALA A 279 -1.82 -9.60 12.32
N HIS A 280 -1.46 -9.47 11.06
CA HIS A 280 -1.57 -8.23 10.31
C HIS A 280 -1.55 -8.44 8.80
N THR A 281 -2.29 -7.63 8.08
CA THR A 281 -2.21 -7.56 6.62
C THR A 281 -2.03 -6.11 6.18
N ALA A 282 -1.40 -5.89 5.03
CA ALA A 282 -1.30 -4.59 4.39
C ALA A 282 -1.62 -4.72 2.91
N HIS A 283 -2.30 -3.72 2.33
CA HIS A 283 -2.72 -3.77 0.93
C HIS A 283 -1.53 -4.06 0.00
N TYR A 284 -1.73 -4.95 -0.96
CA TYR A 284 -0.67 -5.46 -1.83
C TYR A 284 -0.04 -4.40 -2.76
N SER A 285 -0.67 -3.24 -2.92
CA SER A 285 -0.14 -2.10 -3.70
C SER A 285 1.22 -1.57 -3.24
N VAL A 286 1.67 -1.96 -2.04
CA VAL A 286 3.02 -1.67 -1.52
C VAL A 286 3.94 -2.89 -1.49
N GLY A 287 3.48 -4.05 -2.00
CA GLY A 287 4.28 -5.27 -2.14
C GLY A 287 4.81 -5.83 -0.82
N SER A 288 3.97 -5.95 0.22
CA SER A 288 4.45 -6.11 1.59
C SER A 288 4.06 -7.39 2.32
N GLY A 289 3.03 -8.14 1.90
CA GLY A 289 2.51 -9.28 2.68
C GLY A 289 3.57 -10.32 3.02
N THR A 290 4.17 -10.95 2.02
CA THR A 290 5.22 -11.97 2.21
C THR A 290 6.47 -11.38 2.88
N LYS A 291 6.82 -10.12 2.58
CA LYS A 291 7.92 -9.42 3.26
C LYS A 291 7.69 -9.34 4.76
N MET A 292 6.50 -8.91 5.20
CA MET A 292 6.16 -8.79 6.61
C MET A 292 6.22 -10.16 7.29
N ALA A 293 5.67 -11.19 6.66
CA ALA A 293 5.66 -12.57 7.13
C ALA A 293 7.09 -13.11 7.37
N ILE A 294 8.00 -12.88 6.44
CA ILE A 294 9.41 -13.29 6.56
C ILE A 294 10.12 -12.50 7.66
N GLU A 295 9.93 -11.19 7.73
CA GLU A 295 10.52 -10.34 8.78
C GLU A 295 9.99 -10.71 10.17
N ASP A 296 8.73 -11.14 10.30
CA ASP A 296 8.17 -11.63 11.56
C ASP A 296 8.87 -12.91 12.00
N ALA A 297 9.04 -13.86 11.10
CA ALA A 297 9.72 -15.12 11.38
C ALA A 297 11.16 -14.89 11.90
N VAL A 298 11.90 -13.98 11.25
CA VAL A 298 13.26 -13.61 11.66
C VAL A 298 13.28 -13.01 13.06
N VAL A 299 12.46 -11.99 13.31
CA VAL A 299 12.48 -11.28 14.60
C VAL A 299 11.94 -12.15 15.73
N LEU A 300 10.95 -13.03 15.45
CA LEU A 300 10.49 -14.00 16.45
C LEU A 300 11.62 -14.98 16.82
N ALA A 301 12.28 -15.57 15.84
CA ALA A 301 13.39 -16.50 16.09
C ALA A 301 14.55 -15.79 16.83
N ASP A 302 14.91 -14.55 16.45
CA ASP A 302 15.89 -13.74 17.16
C ASP A 302 15.49 -13.50 18.62
N SER A 303 14.22 -13.12 18.86
CA SER A 303 13.72 -12.85 20.21
C SER A 303 13.76 -14.07 21.14
N LEU A 304 13.59 -15.27 20.56
CA LEU A 304 13.65 -16.53 21.31
C LEU A 304 15.09 -17.00 21.62
N THR A 305 16.10 -16.52 20.86
CA THR A 305 17.44 -17.14 20.86
C THR A 305 18.57 -16.22 21.32
N THR A 306 18.42 -14.89 21.29
CA THR A 306 19.51 -13.95 21.64
C THR A 306 19.90 -13.94 23.12
N GLY A 307 19.11 -14.58 24.00
CA GLY A 307 19.36 -14.60 25.44
C GLY A 307 19.09 -13.27 26.16
N GLU A 308 18.67 -12.23 25.45
CA GLU A 308 18.32 -10.93 26.04
C GLU A 308 17.11 -11.01 26.99
N GLU A 309 16.20 -11.96 26.71
CA GLU A 309 15.01 -12.19 27.51
C GLU A 309 15.06 -13.60 28.14
N PRO A 310 15.00 -13.71 29.47
CA PRO A 310 15.14 -15.01 30.16
C PRO A 310 13.87 -15.88 30.09
N SER A 311 12.70 -15.29 29.75
CA SER A 311 11.40 -15.97 29.72
C SER A 311 10.75 -15.90 28.35
N LEU A 312 9.88 -16.88 28.05
CA LEU A 312 9.05 -16.86 26.84
C LEU A 312 8.22 -15.58 26.73
N ALA A 313 7.54 -15.19 27.81
CA ALA A 313 6.75 -13.96 27.83
C ALA A 313 7.58 -12.71 27.52
N GLY A 314 8.84 -12.63 27.98
CA GLY A 314 9.79 -11.58 27.63
C GLY A 314 10.11 -11.59 26.13
N ALA A 315 10.46 -12.75 25.59
CA ALA A 315 10.79 -12.92 24.17
C ALA A 315 9.60 -12.52 23.26
N LEU A 316 8.37 -12.90 23.61
CA LEU A 316 7.17 -12.54 22.84
C LEU A 316 6.86 -11.03 22.90
N ARG A 317 7.03 -10.40 24.07
CA ARG A 317 6.94 -8.93 24.18
C ARG A 317 8.01 -8.21 23.35
N ARG A 318 9.25 -8.74 23.33
CA ARG A 318 10.35 -8.18 22.52
C ARG A 318 10.01 -8.27 21.03
N TYR A 319 9.53 -9.41 20.55
CA TYR A 319 9.06 -9.60 19.18
C TYR A 319 8.02 -8.55 18.81
N GLU A 320 6.95 -8.41 19.58
CA GLU A 320 5.88 -7.44 19.34
C GLU A 320 6.41 -6.00 19.36
N LYS A 321 7.22 -5.63 20.34
CA LYS A 321 7.82 -4.29 20.48
C LYS A 321 8.67 -3.89 19.27
N ILE A 322 9.37 -4.84 18.65
CA ILE A 322 10.22 -4.59 17.47
C ILE A 322 9.39 -4.55 16.20
N ARG A 323 8.42 -5.47 16.04
CA ARG A 323 7.71 -5.65 14.77
C ARG A 323 6.52 -4.73 14.62
N ARG A 324 5.69 -4.61 15.63
CA ARG A 324 4.41 -3.89 15.54
C ARG A 324 4.56 -2.46 15.02
N PRO A 325 5.44 -1.58 15.51
CA PRO A 325 5.56 -0.22 14.99
C PRO A 325 5.99 -0.18 13.51
N ARG A 326 6.81 -1.13 13.07
CA ARG A 326 7.24 -1.22 11.66
C ARG A 326 6.10 -1.66 10.74
N VAL A 327 5.24 -2.55 11.23
CA VAL A 327 4.07 -3.02 10.50
C VAL A 327 3.01 -1.92 10.45
N GLU A 328 2.73 -1.23 11.56
CA GLU A 328 1.81 -0.10 11.62
C GLU A 328 2.19 0.99 10.62
N ALA A 329 3.46 1.40 10.59
CA ALA A 329 3.95 2.39 9.62
C ALA A 329 3.77 1.92 8.15
N LEU A 330 3.92 0.61 7.90
CA LEU A 330 3.70 0.05 6.57
C LEU A 330 2.21 -0.05 6.23
N GLN A 331 1.36 -0.38 7.21
CA GLN A 331 -0.10 -0.39 7.05
C GLN A 331 -0.62 1.02 6.72
N ASP A 332 -0.13 2.05 7.39
CA ASP A 332 -0.47 3.45 7.10
C ASP A 332 -0.12 3.83 5.65
N ALA A 333 1.08 3.48 5.20
CA ALA A 333 1.47 3.71 3.81
C ALA A 333 0.61 2.90 2.82
N ALA A 334 0.26 1.66 3.17
CA ALA A 334 -0.56 0.78 2.36
C ALA A 334 -2.01 1.28 2.25
N VAL A 335 -2.59 1.79 3.33
CA VAL A 335 -3.94 2.38 3.35
C VAL A 335 -3.98 3.61 2.44
N ARG A 336 -3.00 4.52 2.53
CA ARG A 336 -2.90 5.68 1.61
C ARG A 336 -2.74 5.24 0.16
N SER A 337 -1.90 4.24 -0.08
CA SER A 337 -1.72 3.67 -1.42
C SER A 337 -3.00 3.05 -1.97
N GLN A 338 -3.74 2.29 -1.15
CA GLN A 338 -5.02 1.70 -1.53
C GLN A 338 -6.05 2.79 -1.88
N ARG A 339 -6.22 3.80 -1.03
CA ARG A 339 -7.12 4.93 -1.28
C ARG A 339 -6.79 5.67 -2.57
N TRP A 340 -5.48 5.80 -2.87
CA TRP A 340 -5.03 6.39 -4.13
C TRP A 340 -5.45 5.53 -5.33
N TRP A 341 -5.33 4.20 -5.25
CA TRP A 341 -5.77 3.28 -6.29
C TRP A 341 -7.29 3.30 -6.44
N ASP A 342 -8.04 3.21 -5.34
CA ASP A 342 -9.51 3.29 -5.34
C ASP A 342 -10.02 4.57 -6.04
N SER A 343 -9.23 5.63 -6.05
CA SER A 343 -9.57 6.96 -6.59
C SER A 343 -8.79 7.36 -7.84
N ILE A 344 -8.06 6.45 -8.48
CA ILE A 344 -7.23 6.74 -9.67
C ILE A 344 -8.01 7.40 -10.80
N GLY A 345 -9.28 7.05 -10.97
CA GLY A 345 -10.17 7.61 -12.00
C GLY A 345 -10.27 9.13 -11.98
N HIS A 346 -10.04 9.76 -10.83
CA HIS A 346 -10.04 11.22 -10.67
C HIS A 346 -8.74 11.90 -11.15
N ARG A 347 -7.69 11.14 -11.50
CA ARG A 347 -6.35 11.65 -11.83
C ARG A 347 -5.92 11.39 -13.27
N LEU A 348 -6.73 10.71 -14.06
CA LEU A 348 -6.36 10.33 -15.43
C LEU A 348 -6.30 11.50 -16.42
N ASP A 349 -6.64 12.70 -15.97
CA ASP A 349 -6.44 13.97 -16.68
C ASP A 349 -5.03 14.56 -16.49
N LEU A 350 -4.27 14.06 -15.52
CA LEU A 350 -2.89 14.49 -15.33
C LEU A 350 -2.00 14.00 -16.48
N PRO A 351 -1.02 14.82 -16.93
CA PRO A 351 0.00 14.35 -17.84
C PRO A 351 0.70 13.09 -17.29
N ALA A 352 0.94 12.09 -18.13
CA ALA A 352 1.44 10.78 -17.72
C ALA A 352 2.72 10.83 -16.84
N PRO A 353 3.74 11.69 -17.09
CA PRO A 353 4.89 11.82 -16.20
C PRO A 353 4.53 12.36 -14.82
N GLN A 354 3.62 13.34 -14.72
CA GLN A 354 3.15 13.87 -13.44
C GLN A 354 2.32 12.83 -12.68
N LEU A 355 1.47 12.07 -13.38
CA LEU A 355 0.71 10.98 -12.78
C LEU A 355 1.63 9.88 -12.24
N MET A 356 2.76 9.60 -12.92
CA MET A 356 3.78 8.68 -12.39
C MET A 356 4.41 9.21 -11.10
N LEU A 357 4.68 10.51 -10.98
CA LEU A 357 5.15 11.10 -9.70
C LEU A 357 4.10 10.94 -8.60
N ALA A 358 2.84 11.22 -8.90
CA ALA A 358 1.73 11.03 -7.96
C ALA A 358 1.57 9.55 -7.53
N TYR A 359 1.75 8.61 -8.47
CA TYR A 359 1.76 7.17 -8.19
C TYR A 359 2.91 6.77 -7.27
N LEU A 360 4.13 7.22 -7.53
CA LEU A 360 5.29 6.84 -6.73
C LEU A 360 5.24 7.44 -5.31
N SER A 361 4.75 8.67 -5.16
CA SER A 361 4.65 9.36 -3.87
C SER A 361 3.38 9.03 -3.06
N ARG A 362 2.43 8.23 -3.60
CA ARG A 362 1.11 7.97 -3.02
C ARG A 362 1.10 7.44 -1.58
N GLY A 363 2.09 6.66 -1.21
CA GLY A 363 2.24 6.10 0.14
C GLY A 363 3.09 6.96 1.09
N GLY A 364 3.61 8.10 0.62
CA GLY A 364 4.52 8.96 1.41
C GLY A 364 5.92 8.36 1.61
N VAL A 365 6.36 7.41 0.76
CA VAL A 365 7.67 6.72 0.90
C VAL A 365 8.68 7.20 -0.12
N VAL A 366 8.24 7.61 -1.30
CA VAL A 366 9.09 8.11 -2.38
C VAL A 366 8.86 9.61 -2.50
N SER A 367 9.91 10.41 -2.26
CA SER A 367 9.88 11.87 -2.36
C SER A 367 10.54 12.38 -3.64
N ALA A 368 10.25 13.62 -4.03
CA ALA A 368 10.93 14.32 -5.12
C ALA A 368 12.45 14.37 -4.90
N SER A 369 12.89 14.66 -3.67
CA SER A 369 14.31 14.66 -3.28
C SER A 369 14.96 13.28 -3.44
N ARG A 370 14.22 12.19 -3.23
CA ARG A 370 14.71 10.83 -3.50
C ARG A 370 14.80 10.55 -5.00
N LEU A 371 13.77 10.94 -5.77
CA LEU A 371 13.75 10.78 -7.22
C LEU A 371 14.83 11.61 -7.91
N ALA A 372 15.16 12.80 -7.41
CA ALA A 372 16.28 13.60 -7.91
C ALA A 372 17.61 12.81 -7.95
N ARG A 373 17.81 11.89 -6.99
CA ARG A 373 19.00 11.03 -6.92
C ARG A 373 18.87 9.71 -7.69
N SER A 374 17.67 9.12 -7.72
CA SER A 374 17.47 7.76 -8.26
C SER A 374 16.97 7.75 -9.70
N ASP A 375 16.20 8.75 -10.11
CA ASP A 375 15.67 8.92 -11.47
C ASP A 375 15.42 10.40 -11.80
N PRO A 376 16.49 11.19 -11.99
CA PRO A 376 16.36 12.62 -12.28
C PRO A 376 15.61 12.88 -13.60
N GLY A 377 15.68 11.95 -14.57
CA GLY A 377 14.97 12.09 -15.84
C GLY A 377 13.45 12.01 -15.69
N LEU A 378 12.94 11.06 -14.90
CA LEU A 378 11.52 10.97 -14.60
C LEU A 378 11.03 12.18 -13.79
N LEU A 379 11.80 12.57 -12.76
CA LEU A 379 11.47 13.74 -11.96
C LEU A 379 11.37 14.99 -12.83
N ARG A 380 12.35 15.22 -13.69
CA ARG A 380 12.38 16.36 -14.64
C ARG A 380 11.15 16.39 -15.53
N ALA A 381 10.83 15.25 -16.16
CA ALA A 381 9.65 15.15 -17.01
C ALA A 381 8.34 15.41 -16.25
N GLY A 382 8.21 14.91 -15.04
CA GLY A 382 7.03 15.15 -14.19
C GLY A 382 6.91 16.60 -13.72
N LEU A 383 8.03 17.24 -13.38
CA LEU A 383 8.08 18.65 -12.99
C LEU A 383 7.84 19.59 -14.17
N ALA A 384 8.35 19.24 -15.36
CA ALA A 384 8.04 19.97 -16.58
C ALA A 384 6.54 19.92 -16.91
N ALA A 385 5.91 18.77 -16.74
CA ALA A 385 4.46 18.62 -16.89
C ALA A 385 3.66 19.39 -15.82
N PHE A 386 4.18 19.48 -14.60
CA PHE A 386 3.57 20.25 -13.50
C PHE A 386 3.65 21.76 -13.72
N ALA A 387 4.83 22.28 -14.12
CA ALA A 387 5.12 23.72 -14.13
C ALA A 387 5.17 24.35 -15.54
N GLY A 388 5.05 23.53 -16.60
CA GLY A 388 5.27 24.00 -17.97
C GLY A 388 6.72 24.39 -18.28
N LEU A 389 7.65 24.11 -17.37
CA LEU A 389 9.06 24.48 -17.45
C LEU A 389 9.93 23.33 -16.94
N GLU A 390 10.98 23.01 -17.66
CA GLU A 390 11.93 21.95 -17.31
C GLU A 390 13.02 22.50 -16.37
N PRO A 391 13.25 21.86 -15.17
CA PRO A 391 14.34 22.26 -14.29
C PRO A 391 15.70 21.83 -14.86
N THR A 392 16.72 22.64 -14.60
CA THR A 392 18.14 22.32 -14.87
C THR A 392 18.66 21.29 -13.87
N ASP A 393 19.90 20.77 -14.09
CA ASP A 393 20.53 19.82 -13.17
C ASP A 393 20.80 20.45 -11.80
N ASP A 394 21.22 21.72 -11.77
CA ASP A 394 21.47 22.46 -10.51
C ASP A 394 20.16 22.69 -9.73
N GLU A 395 19.07 23.00 -10.44
CA GLU A 395 17.76 23.16 -9.83
C GLU A 395 17.18 21.85 -9.29
N LEU A 396 17.48 20.72 -9.93
CA LEU A 396 17.12 19.40 -9.41
C LEU A 396 17.88 19.03 -8.13
N ALA A 397 19.08 19.55 -7.93
CA ALA A 397 19.83 19.36 -6.69
C ALA A 397 19.11 19.98 -5.48
N ASP A 398 18.39 21.08 -5.70
CA ASP A 398 17.49 21.70 -4.71
C ASP A 398 16.03 21.75 -5.24
N VAL A 399 15.51 20.58 -5.58
CA VAL A 399 14.16 20.42 -6.13
C VAL A 399 13.07 21.00 -5.23
N ARG A 400 13.30 21.02 -3.91
CA ARG A 400 12.38 21.59 -2.94
C ARG A 400 12.18 23.08 -3.19
N THR A 401 13.26 23.83 -3.18
CA THR A 401 13.24 25.29 -3.46
C THR A 401 12.69 25.56 -4.86
N TRP A 402 13.04 24.72 -5.86
CA TRP A 402 12.52 24.89 -7.20
C TRP A 402 10.99 24.78 -7.24
N ILE A 403 10.38 23.76 -6.63
CA ILE A 403 8.92 23.57 -6.61
C ILE A 403 8.24 24.73 -5.85
N LEU A 404 8.77 25.12 -4.69
CA LEU A 404 8.16 26.15 -3.87
C LEU A 404 8.24 27.54 -4.49
N ASN A 405 9.24 27.81 -5.32
CA ASN A 405 9.37 29.08 -6.05
C ASN A 405 8.58 29.11 -7.39
N ARG A 406 7.83 28.06 -7.74
CA ARG A 406 6.97 28.11 -8.95
C ARG A 406 5.80 29.03 -8.72
N PRO A 407 5.55 29.98 -9.62
CA PRO A 407 4.39 30.86 -9.49
C PRO A 407 3.09 30.04 -9.52
N TYR A 408 2.10 30.54 -8.84
CA TYR A 408 0.72 30.06 -8.95
C TYR A 408 -0.09 31.11 -9.72
N GLU A 409 -0.72 30.69 -10.81
CA GLU A 409 -1.57 31.54 -11.65
C GLU A 409 -2.99 30.97 -11.69
N GLY A 410 -3.75 31.19 -10.62
CA GLY A 410 -5.16 30.86 -10.57
C GLY A 410 -6.05 32.01 -11.08
N ALA A 411 -7.33 31.73 -11.30
CA ALA A 411 -8.28 32.72 -11.82
C ALA A 411 -8.46 33.92 -10.87
N ALA A 412 -8.48 33.65 -9.56
CA ALA A 412 -8.75 34.68 -8.55
C ALA A 412 -7.50 35.10 -7.76
N LEU A 413 -6.44 34.28 -7.76
CA LEU A 413 -5.21 34.55 -7.01
C LEU A 413 -3.98 34.27 -7.87
N ARG A 414 -3.00 35.19 -7.79
CA ARG A 414 -1.64 34.97 -8.32
C ARG A 414 -0.65 35.09 -7.19
N ALA A 415 0.26 34.11 -7.08
CA ALA A 415 1.33 34.13 -6.10
C ALA A 415 2.67 33.91 -6.79
N SER A 416 3.72 34.60 -6.31
CA SER A 416 5.08 34.47 -6.85
C SER A 416 5.75 33.13 -6.51
N GLY A 417 5.22 32.39 -5.53
CA GLY A 417 5.66 31.07 -5.11
C GLY A 417 4.51 30.22 -4.58
N ARG A 418 4.81 29.03 -4.12
CA ARG A 418 3.84 28.05 -3.58
C ARG A 418 3.69 28.09 -2.06
N VAL A 419 4.51 28.90 -1.39
CA VAL A 419 4.44 29.09 0.06
C VAL A 419 3.74 30.39 0.35
N LEU A 420 2.79 30.34 1.27
CA LEU A 420 2.22 31.53 1.89
C LEU A 420 2.99 31.79 3.19
N ASP A 421 3.56 32.98 3.31
CA ASP A 421 4.20 33.42 4.53
C ASP A 421 3.17 33.91 5.57
N GLU A 422 3.59 34.00 6.84
CA GLU A 422 2.74 34.44 7.95
C GLU A 422 2.27 35.90 7.79
N ASP A 423 2.96 36.71 6.98
CA ASP A 423 2.68 38.12 6.77
C ASP A 423 1.62 38.39 5.71
N GLY A 424 1.02 37.34 5.12
CA GLY A 424 -0.14 37.46 4.22
C GLY A 424 0.10 38.22 2.91
N GLN A 425 1.33 38.23 2.40
CA GLN A 425 1.66 38.90 1.11
C GLN A 425 1.04 38.21 -0.13
N ALA A 426 0.22 37.20 0.08
CA ALA A 426 -0.34 36.40 -1.01
C ALA A 426 -1.50 37.05 -1.78
N GLY A 427 -1.91 38.27 -1.44
CA GLY A 427 -2.98 38.98 -2.19
C GLY A 427 -4.37 38.36 -2.03
N TYR A 428 -4.61 37.65 -0.93
CA TYR A 428 -5.95 37.16 -0.59
C TYR A 428 -6.34 37.56 0.84
N ARG A 429 -7.64 37.49 1.11
CA ARG A 429 -8.21 37.71 2.44
C ARG A 429 -8.65 36.39 3.04
N GLU A 430 -8.17 36.10 4.24
CA GLU A 430 -8.67 34.96 5.02
C GLU A 430 -10.07 35.26 5.59
N VAL A 431 -10.94 34.25 5.55
CA VAL A 431 -12.29 34.33 6.10
C VAL A 431 -12.59 33.07 6.90
N GLN A 432 -13.39 33.19 7.95
CA GLN A 432 -13.87 32.00 8.64
C GLN A 432 -14.70 31.13 7.68
N GLY A 433 -14.58 29.82 7.84
CA GLY A 433 -15.19 28.82 6.95
C GLY A 433 -16.72 28.71 7.08
N GLU A 434 -17.41 29.85 7.09
CA GLU A 434 -18.87 29.95 7.15
C GLU A 434 -19.40 30.70 5.92
N PRO A 435 -20.35 30.12 5.16
CA PRO A 435 -20.86 30.71 3.92
C PRO A 435 -21.37 32.15 4.06
N PHE A 436 -22.04 32.49 5.17
CA PHE A 436 -22.55 33.84 5.39
C PHE A 436 -21.41 34.86 5.54
N ALA A 437 -20.30 34.49 6.16
CA ALA A 437 -19.13 35.35 6.33
C ALA A 437 -18.47 35.62 4.97
N VAL A 438 -18.35 34.57 4.13
CA VAL A 438 -17.87 34.71 2.74
C VAL A 438 -18.76 35.64 1.92
N THR A 439 -20.08 35.46 1.96
CA THR A 439 -21.02 36.31 1.24
C THR A 439 -20.92 37.78 1.67
N ALA A 440 -20.81 38.03 2.98
CA ALA A 440 -20.67 39.37 3.50
C ALA A 440 -19.35 40.05 3.05
N LEU A 441 -18.24 39.31 3.10
CA LEU A 441 -16.93 39.81 2.68
C LEU A 441 -16.86 39.97 1.15
N ARG A 442 -17.45 39.07 0.37
CA ARG A 442 -17.52 39.21 -1.10
C ARG A 442 -18.27 40.49 -1.52
N ALA A 443 -19.33 40.83 -0.81
CA ALA A 443 -20.05 42.09 -1.04
C ALA A 443 -19.20 43.32 -0.70
N ALA A 444 -18.36 43.24 0.33
CA ALA A 444 -17.51 44.33 0.77
C ALA A 444 -16.19 44.45 -0.05
N TYR A 445 -15.69 43.33 -0.55
CA TYR A 445 -14.40 43.21 -1.24
C TYR A 445 -14.57 42.40 -2.54
N PRO A 446 -15.23 42.91 -3.55
CA PRO A 446 -15.58 42.13 -4.75
C PRO A 446 -14.38 41.67 -5.57
N ASP A 447 -13.27 42.39 -5.52
CA ASP A 447 -12.07 42.17 -6.34
C ASP A 447 -10.94 41.44 -5.56
N GLU A 448 -11.11 41.20 -4.23
CA GLU A 448 -10.12 40.48 -3.45
C GLU A 448 -10.38 38.97 -3.48
N ALA A 449 -9.33 38.17 -3.56
CA ALA A 449 -9.44 36.72 -3.39
C ALA A 449 -9.81 36.36 -1.95
N LEU A 450 -10.84 35.55 -1.76
CA LEU A 450 -11.32 35.10 -0.46
C LEU A 450 -10.95 33.61 -0.24
N VAL A 451 -10.16 33.33 0.79
CA VAL A 451 -9.76 31.97 1.17
C VAL A 451 -10.37 31.62 2.52
N ALA A 452 -11.27 30.64 2.54
CA ALA A 452 -11.96 30.22 3.74
C ALA A 452 -11.12 29.21 4.56
N MET A 453 -10.95 29.46 5.85
CA MET A 453 -10.24 28.56 6.76
C MET A 453 -11.18 27.46 7.25
N LEU A 454 -10.74 26.22 7.13
CA LEU A 454 -11.47 25.04 7.58
C LEU A 454 -10.58 24.11 8.41
N GLU A 455 -11.10 23.63 9.52
CA GLU A 455 -10.51 22.50 10.23
C GLU A 455 -10.88 21.21 9.50
N ALA A 456 -9.86 20.39 9.17
CA ALA A 456 -9.99 19.22 8.31
C ALA A 456 -9.28 18.00 8.93
N ASP A 457 -9.72 17.64 10.15
CA ASP A 457 -9.24 16.45 10.86
C ASP A 457 -9.98 15.21 10.41
N VAL A 458 -9.56 14.68 9.28
CA VAL A 458 -10.10 13.44 8.73
C VAL A 458 -9.00 12.38 8.66
N ASP A 459 -9.29 11.19 9.16
CA ASP A 459 -8.40 10.03 9.06
C ASP A 459 -8.53 9.30 7.72
N ASP A 460 -9.56 9.63 6.94
CA ASP A 460 -9.85 9.06 5.64
C ASP A 460 -10.49 10.12 4.73
N PRO A 461 -9.79 10.58 3.67
CA PRO A 461 -10.28 11.58 2.72
C PRO A 461 -11.57 11.19 1.98
N TRP A 462 -12.03 9.95 2.14
CA TRP A 462 -13.25 9.40 1.52
C TRP A 462 -14.27 8.94 2.55
N SER A 463 -14.12 9.34 3.81
CA SER A 463 -15.07 9.04 4.89
C SER A 463 -16.30 9.96 4.84
N PRO A 464 -17.39 9.62 5.55
CA PRO A 464 -18.51 10.55 5.74
C PRO A 464 -18.08 11.89 6.35
N ALA A 465 -17.13 11.90 7.27
CA ALA A 465 -16.58 13.14 7.83
C ALA A 465 -15.86 13.98 6.75
N ALA A 466 -15.18 13.36 5.80
CA ALA A 466 -14.59 14.05 4.66
C ALA A 466 -15.64 14.54 3.66
N ASP A 467 -16.77 13.84 3.52
CA ASP A 467 -17.91 14.28 2.73
C ASP A 467 -18.52 15.56 3.33
N GLU A 468 -18.67 15.65 4.65
CA GLU A 468 -19.14 16.85 5.34
C GLU A 468 -18.21 18.06 5.09
N VAL A 469 -16.89 17.87 5.13
CA VAL A 469 -15.93 18.93 4.79
C VAL A 469 -16.07 19.34 3.34
N LEU A 470 -16.26 18.39 2.43
CA LEU A 470 -16.45 18.68 1.01
C LEU A 470 -17.76 19.45 0.75
N ASP A 471 -18.86 19.07 1.38
CA ASP A 471 -20.15 19.77 1.27
C ASP A 471 -20.04 21.21 1.78
N ARG A 472 -19.30 21.45 2.86
CA ARG A 472 -18.96 22.81 3.31
C ARG A 472 -18.14 23.57 2.27
N CYS A 473 -17.15 22.92 1.64
CA CYS A 473 -16.37 23.57 0.55
C CYS A 473 -17.25 23.94 -0.65
N ILE A 474 -18.22 23.11 -1.03
CA ILE A 474 -19.19 23.41 -2.07
C ILE A 474 -20.01 24.63 -1.69
N ALA A 475 -20.56 24.67 -0.48
CA ALA A 475 -21.34 25.82 0.01
C ALA A 475 -20.48 27.11 0.08
N LEU A 476 -19.20 27.02 0.43
CA LEU A 476 -18.28 28.15 0.42
C LEU A 476 -18.00 28.66 -0.99
N ALA A 477 -17.83 27.75 -1.96
CA ALA A 477 -17.69 28.14 -3.37
C ALA A 477 -18.94 28.84 -3.90
N GLU A 478 -20.13 28.35 -3.59
CA GLU A 478 -21.41 28.97 -3.93
C GLU A 478 -21.59 30.36 -3.28
N ALA A 479 -21.07 30.55 -2.07
CA ALA A 479 -21.03 31.81 -1.36
C ALA A 479 -20.00 32.81 -1.93
N GLY A 480 -19.13 32.37 -2.85
CA GLY A 480 -18.15 33.22 -3.53
C GLY A 480 -16.73 33.14 -2.96
N ALA A 481 -16.37 32.07 -2.23
CA ALA A 481 -14.99 31.80 -1.90
C ALA A 481 -14.20 31.39 -3.15
N ASP A 482 -12.95 31.84 -3.23
CA ASP A 482 -12.02 31.49 -4.30
C ASP A 482 -11.13 30.29 -3.91
N GLY A 483 -10.98 30.05 -2.60
CA GLY A 483 -10.18 28.97 -2.10
C GLY A 483 -10.53 28.56 -0.67
N VAL A 484 -9.89 27.47 -0.25
CA VAL A 484 -9.96 26.95 1.12
C VAL A 484 -8.56 26.67 1.66
N ARG A 485 -8.34 27.03 2.92
CA ARG A 485 -7.16 26.67 3.68
C ARG A 485 -7.53 25.59 4.69
N LEU A 486 -6.87 24.44 4.57
CA LEU A 486 -7.12 23.27 5.40
C LEU A 486 -6.08 23.21 6.53
N GLU A 487 -6.55 23.33 7.74
CA GLU A 487 -5.80 23.15 8.97
C GLU A 487 -6.21 21.86 9.67
N GLY A 488 -5.50 21.44 10.72
CA GLY A 488 -5.89 20.28 11.52
C GLY A 488 -4.75 19.72 12.35
N ARG A 489 -4.95 18.55 12.93
CA ARG A 489 -4.04 17.91 13.87
C ARG A 489 -2.60 17.87 13.34
N PRO A 490 -1.59 18.07 14.22
CA PRO A 490 -0.20 17.92 13.86
C PRO A 490 0.15 16.46 13.55
N GLY A 491 1.27 16.27 12.86
CA GLY A 491 1.86 14.98 12.57
C GLY A 491 1.68 14.54 11.13
N ARG A 492 2.66 13.80 10.66
CA ARG A 492 2.79 13.38 9.25
C ARG A 492 1.60 12.58 8.71
N PRO A 493 1.01 11.60 9.43
CA PRO A 493 -0.16 10.87 8.92
C PRO A 493 -1.34 11.80 8.62
N ALA A 494 -1.68 12.69 9.57
CA ALA A 494 -2.78 13.64 9.41
C ALA A 494 -2.52 14.62 8.25
N LEU A 495 -1.29 15.08 8.06
CA LEU A 495 -0.92 15.92 6.93
C LEU A 495 -1.13 15.21 5.59
N LEU A 496 -0.69 13.94 5.46
CA LEU A 496 -0.84 13.18 4.22
C LEU A 496 -2.31 12.91 3.87
N ASP A 497 -3.17 12.71 4.88
CA ASP A 497 -4.61 12.56 4.68
C ASP A 497 -5.25 13.93 4.30
N ARG A 498 -4.80 15.02 4.89
CA ARG A 498 -5.21 16.39 4.55
C ARG A 498 -4.82 16.79 3.13
N LEU A 499 -3.61 16.43 2.67
CA LEU A 499 -3.20 16.59 1.27
C LEU A 499 -4.08 15.80 0.30
N ALA A 500 -4.49 14.58 0.66
CA ALA A 500 -5.39 13.79 -0.17
C ALA A 500 -6.82 14.35 -0.18
N LEU A 501 -7.28 14.94 0.94
CA LEU A 501 -8.56 15.66 1.00
C LEU A 501 -8.50 16.96 0.16
N ALA A 502 -7.41 17.72 0.23
CA ALA A 502 -7.20 18.91 -0.59
C ALA A 502 -7.29 18.59 -2.09
N GLU A 503 -6.66 17.49 -2.52
CA GLU A 503 -6.79 17.02 -3.91
C GLU A 503 -8.24 16.72 -4.28
N ARG A 504 -8.99 16.06 -3.40
CA ARG A 504 -10.41 15.75 -3.63
C ARG A 504 -11.25 17.02 -3.77
N ILE A 505 -11.08 17.98 -2.85
CA ILE A 505 -11.79 19.27 -2.86
C ILE A 505 -11.49 20.03 -4.15
N ARG A 506 -10.22 20.21 -4.49
CA ARG A 506 -9.77 20.91 -5.70
C ARG A 506 -10.39 20.35 -6.98
N ARG A 507 -10.48 19.04 -7.09
CA ARG A 507 -11.04 18.36 -8.27
C ARG A 507 -12.56 18.46 -8.37
N GLN A 508 -13.25 18.52 -7.25
CA GLN A 508 -14.72 18.54 -7.22
C GLN A 508 -15.30 19.95 -7.17
N THR A 509 -14.60 20.92 -6.58
CA THR A 509 -15.10 22.29 -6.42
C THR A 509 -14.38 23.32 -7.29
N LYS A 510 -13.18 22.99 -7.77
CA LYS A 510 -12.23 23.92 -8.43
C LYS A 510 -11.73 25.07 -7.54
N LEU A 511 -12.01 25.02 -6.24
CA LEU A 511 -11.42 25.96 -5.28
C LEU A 511 -9.90 25.82 -5.24
N LEU A 512 -9.20 26.94 -5.08
CA LEU A 512 -7.81 26.97 -4.68
C LEU A 512 -7.68 26.23 -3.34
N THR A 513 -6.70 25.37 -3.22
CA THR A 513 -6.43 24.64 -1.98
C THR A 513 -5.08 25.04 -1.38
N VAL A 514 -5.12 25.42 -0.11
CA VAL A 514 -3.96 25.71 0.74
C VAL A 514 -3.90 24.67 1.85
N VAL A 515 -2.75 24.06 2.09
CA VAL A 515 -2.59 23.08 3.18
C VAL A 515 -1.60 23.60 4.20
N GLY A 516 -2.06 23.75 5.46
CA GLY A 516 -1.24 24.14 6.59
C GLY A 516 -0.44 22.96 7.20
N ALA A 517 0.85 23.19 7.49
CA ALA A 517 1.67 22.23 8.22
C ALA A 517 2.93 22.89 8.83
N PRO A 518 3.50 22.26 9.87
CA PRO A 518 4.82 22.64 10.40
C PRO A 518 5.94 22.45 9.38
N ALA A 519 7.02 23.23 9.53
CA ALA A 519 8.18 23.23 8.62
C ALA A 519 8.93 21.89 8.55
N ASP A 520 8.85 21.04 9.58
CA ASP A 520 9.47 19.70 9.62
C ASP A 520 8.86 18.71 8.64
N HIS A 521 7.67 19.01 8.06
CA HIS A 521 6.98 18.22 7.04
C HIS A 521 7.07 18.81 5.62
N LEU A 522 8.02 19.70 5.38
CA LEU A 522 8.16 20.41 4.11
C LEU A 522 8.30 19.48 2.89
N ASP A 523 9.01 18.34 3.02
CA ASP A 523 9.14 17.39 1.92
C ASP A 523 7.79 16.79 1.49
N ASP A 524 6.90 16.49 2.45
CA ASP A 524 5.57 15.96 2.13
C ASP A 524 4.68 17.01 1.45
N LEU A 525 4.81 18.29 1.84
CA LEU A 525 4.12 19.42 1.21
C LEU A 525 4.60 19.63 -0.24
N VAL A 526 5.91 19.61 -0.46
CA VAL A 526 6.53 19.72 -1.79
C VAL A 526 6.06 18.60 -2.71
N ASP A 527 6.07 17.36 -2.22
CA ASP A 527 5.58 16.20 -2.95
C ASP A 527 4.07 16.33 -3.27
N GLY A 528 3.30 16.88 -2.34
CA GLY A 528 1.88 17.16 -2.52
C GLY A 528 1.60 18.15 -3.64
N ILE A 529 2.36 19.24 -3.71
CA ILE A 529 2.27 20.24 -4.79
C ILE A 529 2.64 19.61 -6.14
N ALA A 530 3.80 18.99 -6.24
CA ALA A 530 4.28 18.40 -7.50
C ALA A 530 3.35 17.30 -8.04
N ALA A 531 2.72 16.53 -7.14
CA ALA A 531 1.73 15.51 -7.46
C ALA A 531 0.33 16.08 -7.75
N GLY A 532 0.12 17.39 -7.65
CA GLY A 532 -1.17 18.05 -7.89
C GLY A 532 -2.20 17.84 -6.78
N ARG A 533 -1.76 17.59 -5.54
CA ARG A 533 -2.65 17.38 -4.38
C ARG A 533 -3.09 18.70 -3.74
N ALA A 534 -2.23 19.70 -3.74
CA ALA A 534 -2.51 21.03 -3.25
C ALA A 534 -1.96 22.08 -4.22
N ASP A 535 -2.53 23.27 -4.19
CA ASP A 535 -2.06 24.39 -5.01
C ASP A 535 -0.98 25.20 -4.29
N LEU A 536 -1.19 25.48 -3.02
CA LEU A 536 -0.33 26.24 -2.14
C LEU A 536 -0.16 25.55 -0.77
N VAL A 537 0.85 25.98 -0.04
CA VAL A 537 1.09 25.52 1.33
C VAL A 537 1.29 26.73 2.27
N ALA A 538 0.81 26.59 3.51
CA ALA A 538 1.08 27.53 4.59
C ALA A 538 1.98 26.83 5.60
N ILE A 539 3.16 27.38 5.86
CA ILE A 539 4.14 26.83 6.78
C ILE A 539 4.02 27.59 8.10
N ALA A 540 3.58 26.87 9.15
CA ALA A 540 3.60 27.40 10.50
C ALA A 540 5.04 27.41 11.03
N GLY A 541 5.44 28.53 11.63
CA GLY A 541 6.77 28.74 12.22
C GLY A 541 7.05 27.89 13.46
#